data_4bf8a4027b81c8c61c0c84a7a9259f4d
#
_entry.id   4bf8a4027b81c8c61c0c84a7a9259f4d
#
_cell.length_a   1.000
_cell.length_b   1.000
_cell.length_c   1.000
_cell.angle_alpha   90.00
_cell.angle_beta   90.00
_cell.angle_gamma   90.00
#
_symmetry.space_group_name_H-M   'P 1'
#
loop_
_entity.id
_entity.type
_entity.pdbx_description
1 polymer ?
#
loop_
_entity_poly.entity_id
_entity_poly.type
_entity_poly.pdbx_seq_one_letter_code
_entity_poly.pdbx_strand_id
1 'polypeptide(L)'
;MGKLTMEDVFKALAKPLPDFEVKPGKTALLLIDFQELVSSKPLFREAVGAGLPEREVREALREYDRRINKAVKNAQRILEACRKKGYDIMHVKLGAQTDNPLHTAKVNRKADFIVPNDAERGRFLKEVQPIEGELVFPKTNGGAFTGTNLDFVLRNMDINSVIITGFLTDQCVLATAIYGGDIGYDVLLVEDACAGTTKENHDAVIRMAKDVFLKVKTTQELLGTL
;
A
#
# COMPACT_ATOMS: atom_id res chain seq x y z
N MET A 1 16.45 -20.79 -32.66
CA MET A 1 16.52 -20.77 -31.21
C MET A 1 16.90 -19.35 -30.79
N GLY A 2 16.06 -18.65 -29.98
CA GLY A 2 16.37 -17.32 -29.46
C GLY A 2 17.61 -17.39 -28.54
N LYS A 3 18.34 -16.26 -28.42
CA LYS A 3 19.47 -16.15 -27.52
C LYS A 3 18.95 -16.20 -26.06
N LEU A 4 19.49 -17.09 -25.22
CA LEU A 4 19.17 -17.15 -23.80
C LEU A 4 19.43 -15.81 -23.13
N THR A 5 18.49 -15.39 -22.29
CA THR A 5 18.58 -14.17 -21.47
C THR A 5 18.96 -14.53 -20.03
N MET A 6 19.42 -13.55 -19.24
CA MET A 6 19.66 -13.77 -17.80
C MET A 6 18.36 -14.12 -17.06
N GLU A 7 17.21 -13.62 -17.53
CA GLU A 7 15.91 -13.99 -16.97
C GLU A 7 15.64 -15.51 -17.14
N ASP A 8 15.96 -16.08 -18.31
CA ASP A 8 15.82 -17.52 -18.54
C ASP A 8 16.74 -18.33 -17.61
N VAL A 9 17.95 -17.83 -17.37
CA VAL A 9 18.91 -18.46 -16.43
C VAL A 9 18.35 -18.43 -15.00
N PHE A 10 17.88 -17.29 -14.52
CA PHE A 10 17.32 -17.20 -13.15
C PHE A 10 16.05 -18.05 -13.00
N LYS A 11 15.16 -18.08 -13.98
CA LYS A 11 13.97 -18.96 -13.97
C LYS A 11 14.33 -20.45 -13.90
N ALA A 12 15.46 -20.84 -14.44
CA ALA A 12 15.95 -22.22 -14.35
C ALA A 12 16.58 -22.55 -12.97
N LEU A 13 17.09 -21.54 -12.26
CA LEU A 13 17.77 -21.69 -10.96
C LEU A 13 16.84 -21.52 -9.75
N ALA A 14 15.83 -20.67 -9.85
CA ALA A 14 14.92 -20.36 -8.77
C ALA A 14 13.48 -20.68 -9.17
N LYS A 15 12.76 -21.38 -8.27
CA LYS A 15 11.31 -21.57 -8.46
C LYS A 15 10.57 -20.28 -8.06
N PRO A 16 9.47 -19.94 -8.75
CA PRO A 16 8.61 -18.87 -8.31
C PRO A 16 8.03 -19.19 -6.92
N LEU A 17 7.66 -18.16 -6.16
CA LEU A 17 6.96 -18.36 -4.91
C LEU A 17 5.74 -19.28 -5.10
N PRO A 18 5.48 -20.23 -4.20
CA PRO A 18 4.29 -21.06 -4.25
C PRO A 18 3.03 -20.21 -4.07
N ASP A 19 1.92 -20.68 -4.61
CA ASP A 19 0.62 -20.12 -4.30
C ASP A 19 0.22 -20.49 -2.87
N PHE A 20 -0.53 -19.61 -2.24
CA PHE A 20 -1.06 -19.83 -0.89
C PHE A 20 -2.54 -19.48 -0.83
N GLU A 21 -3.22 -20.05 0.15
CA GLU A 21 -4.65 -19.84 0.38
C GLU A 21 -4.84 -18.58 1.25
N VAL A 22 -5.79 -17.72 0.85
CA VAL A 22 -6.26 -16.62 1.68
C VAL A 22 -7.55 -17.04 2.39
N LYS A 23 -7.55 -16.96 3.73
CA LYS A 23 -8.72 -17.38 4.53
C LYS A 23 -8.83 -16.59 5.84
N PRO A 24 -10.06 -16.39 6.35
CA PRO A 24 -10.29 -15.72 7.63
C PRO A 24 -9.52 -16.41 8.78
N GLY A 25 -9.04 -15.61 9.74
CA GLY A 25 -8.26 -16.09 10.89
C GLY A 25 -6.83 -16.54 10.58
N LYS A 26 -6.38 -16.45 9.31
CA LYS A 26 -4.99 -16.68 8.89
C LYS A 26 -4.46 -15.60 7.95
N THR A 27 -5.37 -14.80 7.40
CA THR A 27 -5.04 -13.71 6.46
C THR A 27 -5.64 -12.41 6.95
N ALA A 28 -4.84 -11.34 7.01
CA ALA A 28 -5.30 -9.99 7.28
C ALA A 28 -5.29 -9.12 6.01
N LEU A 29 -6.28 -8.22 5.88
CA LEU A 29 -6.27 -7.17 4.87
C LEU A 29 -5.56 -5.94 5.42
N LEU A 30 -4.49 -5.49 4.77
CA LEU A 30 -3.77 -4.26 5.07
C LEU A 30 -4.17 -3.16 4.08
N LEU A 31 -4.77 -2.08 4.59
CA LEU A 31 -5.08 -0.88 3.82
C LEU A 31 -4.02 0.18 4.12
N ILE A 32 -3.10 0.40 3.18
CA ILE A 32 -1.92 1.25 3.38
C ILE A 32 -2.20 2.67 2.90
N ASP A 33 -2.16 3.63 3.83
CA ASP A 33 -2.20 5.08 3.58
C ASP A 33 -3.37 5.56 2.69
N PHE A 34 -4.56 4.98 2.87
CA PHE A 34 -5.80 5.49 2.27
C PHE A 34 -6.25 6.78 2.96
N GLN A 35 -5.49 7.85 2.76
CA GLN A 35 -5.66 9.13 3.42
C GLN A 35 -5.83 10.27 2.41
N GLU A 36 -6.33 11.41 2.84
CA GLU A 36 -6.46 12.62 2.00
C GLU A 36 -5.13 13.11 1.41
N LEU A 37 -4.02 12.71 1.98
CA LEU A 37 -2.67 13.05 1.47
C LEU A 37 -2.40 12.54 0.04
N VAL A 38 -3.12 11.48 -0.39
CA VAL A 38 -2.98 10.94 -1.76
C VAL A 38 -4.01 11.54 -2.72
N SER A 39 -4.93 12.37 -2.26
CA SER A 39 -5.89 13.03 -3.13
C SER A 39 -5.26 14.20 -3.89
N SER A 40 -5.80 14.54 -5.06
CA SER A 40 -5.24 15.62 -5.89
C SER A 40 -5.38 17.00 -5.27
N LYS A 41 -6.36 17.23 -4.39
CA LYS A 41 -6.61 18.55 -3.82
C LYS A 41 -5.44 19.10 -2.98
N PRO A 42 -4.86 18.38 -2.00
CA PRO A 42 -3.66 18.84 -1.31
C PRO A 42 -2.45 18.90 -2.26
N LEU A 43 -2.25 17.91 -3.13
CA LEU A 43 -1.14 17.90 -4.08
C LEU A 43 -1.18 19.12 -5.01
N PHE A 44 -2.36 19.49 -5.50
CA PHE A 44 -2.54 20.68 -6.32
C PHE A 44 -2.12 21.95 -5.57
N ARG A 45 -2.62 22.14 -4.35
CA ARG A 45 -2.29 23.32 -3.53
C ARG A 45 -0.79 23.43 -3.26
N GLU A 46 -0.15 22.32 -2.91
CA GLU A 46 1.28 22.25 -2.61
C GLU A 46 2.12 22.54 -3.86
N ALA A 47 1.78 21.92 -5.01
CA ALA A 47 2.50 22.12 -6.26
C ALA A 47 2.42 23.56 -6.79
N VAL A 48 1.22 24.15 -6.75
CA VAL A 48 1.03 25.56 -7.14
C VAL A 48 1.71 26.50 -6.14
N GLY A 49 1.63 26.19 -4.85
CA GLY A 49 2.35 26.92 -3.79
C GLY A 49 3.87 26.87 -3.93
N ALA A 50 4.41 25.79 -4.51
CA ALA A 50 5.82 25.65 -4.87
C ALA A 50 6.20 26.36 -6.18
N GLY A 51 5.26 27.04 -6.84
CA GLY A 51 5.50 27.85 -8.04
C GLY A 51 5.30 27.12 -9.36
N LEU A 52 4.74 25.90 -9.36
CA LEU A 52 4.42 25.22 -10.62
C LEU A 52 3.20 25.84 -11.30
N PRO A 53 3.15 25.90 -12.67
CA PRO A 53 2.03 26.46 -13.40
C PRO A 53 0.72 25.70 -13.15
N GLU A 54 -0.30 26.39 -12.70
CA GLU A 54 -1.60 25.81 -12.29
C GLU A 54 -2.21 24.90 -13.37
N ARG A 55 -2.20 25.33 -14.64
CA ARG A 55 -2.74 24.58 -15.76
C ARG A 55 -2.03 23.24 -15.95
N GLU A 56 -0.72 23.22 -15.87
CA GLU A 56 0.12 22.03 -16.05
C GLU A 56 -0.08 21.05 -14.88
N VAL A 57 -0.15 21.59 -13.65
CA VAL A 57 -0.45 20.79 -12.46
C VAL A 57 -1.81 20.11 -12.58
N ARG A 58 -2.86 20.84 -13.02
CA ARG A 58 -4.19 20.24 -13.23
C ARG A 58 -4.17 19.13 -14.28
N GLU A 59 -3.39 19.31 -15.34
CA GLU A 59 -3.28 18.32 -16.42
C GLU A 59 -2.56 17.05 -15.92
N ALA A 60 -1.44 17.20 -15.23
CA ALA A 60 -0.70 16.08 -14.63
C ALA A 60 -1.57 15.30 -13.61
N LEU A 61 -2.34 15.99 -12.79
CA LEU A 61 -3.19 15.36 -11.78
C LEU A 61 -4.40 14.60 -12.35
N ARG A 62 -4.87 14.88 -13.57
CA ARG A 62 -6.02 14.16 -14.15
C ARG A 62 -5.79 12.66 -14.31
N GLU A 63 -4.60 12.28 -14.76
CA GLU A 63 -4.25 10.86 -14.94
C GLU A 63 -3.99 10.21 -13.58
N TYR A 64 -3.29 10.91 -12.70
CA TYR A 64 -3.08 10.49 -11.33
C TYR A 64 -4.42 10.20 -10.62
N ASP A 65 -5.36 11.16 -10.63
CA ASP A 65 -6.70 11.00 -10.03
C ASP A 65 -7.45 9.78 -10.56
N ARG A 66 -7.37 9.53 -11.86
CA ARG A 66 -8.04 8.38 -12.46
C ARG A 66 -7.51 7.07 -11.87
N ARG A 67 -6.19 6.97 -11.67
CA ARG A 67 -5.55 5.78 -11.08
C ARG A 67 -5.89 5.64 -9.59
N ILE A 68 -5.76 6.72 -8.82
CA ILE A 68 -6.11 6.74 -7.40
C ILE A 68 -7.58 6.38 -7.19
N ASN A 69 -8.50 7.02 -7.89
CA ASN A 69 -9.93 6.77 -7.75
C ASN A 69 -10.32 5.33 -8.14
N LYS A 70 -9.66 4.75 -9.16
CA LYS A 70 -9.84 3.33 -9.50
C LYS A 70 -9.40 2.43 -8.36
N ALA A 71 -8.22 2.67 -7.82
CA ALA A 71 -7.66 1.88 -6.74
C ALA A 71 -8.50 1.98 -5.45
N VAL A 72 -8.99 3.18 -5.10
CA VAL A 72 -9.91 3.39 -3.97
C VAL A 72 -11.20 2.57 -4.13
N LYS A 73 -11.85 2.63 -5.30
CA LYS A 73 -13.07 1.85 -5.58
C LYS A 73 -12.84 0.34 -5.48
N ASN A 74 -11.71 -0.13 -5.96
CA ASN A 74 -11.35 -1.54 -5.87
C ASN A 74 -11.05 -1.95 -4.43
N ALA A 75 -10.30 -1.15 -3.68
CA ALA A 75 -10.04 -1.38 -2.26
C ALA A 75 -11.33 -1.38 -1.43
N GLN A 76 -12.28 -0.50 -1.72
CA GLN A 76 -13.61 -0.50 -1.09
C GLN A 76 -14.32 -1.84 -1.30
N ARG A 77 -14.35 -2.35 -2.53
CA ARG A 77 -14.98 -3.66 -2.84
C ARG A 77 -14.32 -4.82 -2.09
N ILE A 78 -12.99 -4.80 -2.01
CA ILE A 78 -12.23 -5.81 -1.25
C ILE A 78 -12.55 -5.71 0.24
N LEU A 79 -12.52 -4.50 0.80
CA LEU A 79 -12.83 -4.22 2.20
C LEU A 79 -14.22 -4.72 2.58
N GLU A 80 -15.23 -4.39 1.79
CA GLU A 80 -16.62 -4.86 1.99
C GLU A 80 -16.72 -6.39 1.96
N ALA A 81 -16.04 -7.05 1.02
CA ALA A 81 -16.02 -8.52 0.94
C ALA A 81 -15.29 -9.13 2.14
N CYS A 82 -14.15 -8.58 2.55
CA CYS A 82 -13.39 -9.04 3.71
C CYS A 82 -14.18 -8.86 5.02
N ARG A 83 -14.84 -7.70 5.21
CA ARG A 83 -15.75 -7.46 6.35
C ARG A 83 -16.85 -8.51 6.42
N LYS A 84 -17.53 -8.75 5.29
CA LYS A 84 -18.63 -9.73 5.21
C LYS A 84 -18.19 -11.16 5.51
N LYS A 85 -16.93 -11.50 5.19
CA LYS A 85 -16.39 -12.86 5.36
C LYS A 85 -15.58 -13.05 6.65
N GLY A 86 -15.46 -11.99 7.49
CA GLY A 86 -14.81 -12.07 8.79
C GLY A 86 -13.27 -12.12 8.72
N TYR A 87 -12.69 -11.47 7.71
CA TYR A 87 -11.24 -11.26 7.68
C TYR A 87 -10.83 -10.17 8.68
N ASP A 88 -9.63 -10.30 9.23
CA ASP A 88 -9.02 -9.27 10.05
C ASP A 88 -8.59 -8.08 9.20
N ILE A 89 -8.96 -6.87 9.61
CA ILE A 89 -8.73 -5.64 8.84
C ILE A 89 -7.81 -4.71 9.62
N MET A 90 -6.73 -4.29 8.95
CA MET A 90 -5.70 -3.42 9.49
C MET A 90 -5.58 -2.16 8.63
N HIS A 91 -5.89 -1.02 9.20
CA HIS A 91 -5.69 0.27 8.57
C HIS A 91 -4.33 0.82 8.98
N VAL A 92 -3.48 1.10 8.01
CA VAL A 92 -2.18 1.73 8.26
C VAL A 92 -2.24 3.16 7.79
N LYS A 93 -1.85 4.11 8.63
CA LYS A 93 -1.86 5.54 8.30
C LYS A 93 -0.50 6.18 8.52
N LEU A 94 -0.05 6.99 7.58
CA LEU A 94 1.14 7.81 7.73
C LEU A 94 0.80 9.08 8.50
N GLY A 95 1.60 9.39 9.52
CA GLY A 95 1.48 10.64 10.28
C GLY A 95 2.47 10.71 11.43
N ALA A 96 2.81 11.91 11.85
CA ALA A 96 3.57 12.12 13.07
C ALA A 96 2.76 11.65 14.27
N GLN A 97 3.42 11.09 15.28
CA GLN A 97 2.74 10.65 16.51
C GLN A 97 2.36 11.85 17.38
N THR A 98 3.06 12.96 17.26
CA THR A 98 2.82 14.21 17.95
C THR A 98 3.14 15.38 17.03
N ASP A 99 2.91 16.60 17.47
CA ASP A 99 3.29 17.83 16.73
C ASP A 99 4.81 18.08 16.71
N ASN A 100 5.59 17.29 17.45
CA ASN A 100 7.04 17.38 17.41
C ASN A 100 7.58 16.67 16.14
N PRO A 101 8.20 17.40 15.19
CA PRO A 101 8.72 16.81 13.96
C PRO A 101 9.83 15.76 14.21
N LEU A 102 10.45 15.75 15.38
CA LEU A 102 11.43 14.72 15.75
C LEU A 102 10.80 13.33 15.91
N HIS A 103 9.49 13.23 16.08
CA HIS A 103 8.77 11.97 16.18
C HIS A 103 8.36 11.39 14.81
N THR A 104 8.83 12.01 13.73
CA THR A 104 8.71 11.51 12.36
C THR A 104 10.04 10.90 11.92
N ALA A 105 9.99 9.91 11.02
CA ALA A 105 11.21 9.29 10.48
C ALA A 105 12.20 10.32 9.92
N LYS A 106 13.48 10.10 10.18
CA LYS A 106 14.55 11.02 9.76
C LYS A 106 14.57 11.28 8.25
N VAL A 107 14.22 10.28 7.45
CA VAL A 107 14.13 10.41 5.99
C VAL A 107 13.03 11.40 5.60
N ASN A 108 11.86 11.32 6.21
CA ASN A 108 10.74 12.24 5.95
C ASN A 108 11.10 13.67 6.34
N ARG A 109 11.76 13.85 7.49
CA ARG A 109 12.25 15.18 7.93
C ARG A 109 13.27 15.77 6.97
N LYS A 110 14.19 14.95 6.43
CA LYS A 110 15.19 15.40 5.44
C LYS A 110 14.55 15.80 4.11
N ALA A 111 13.41 15.20 3.77
CA ALA A 111 12.63 15.51 2.58
C ALA A 111 11.59 16.62 2.82
N ASP A 112 11.55 17.20 4.02
CA ASP A 112 10.53 18.17 4.45
C ASP A 112 9.09 17.65 4.28
N PHE A 113 8.93 16.33 4.41
CA PHE A 113 7.64 15.64 4.26
C PHE A 113 7.11 15.21 5.62
N ILE A 114 6.46 16.13 6.31
CA ILE A 114 5.86 15.89 7.63
C ILE A 114 4.34 15.96 7.51
N VAL A 115 3.66 14.91 7.97
CA VAL A 115 2.20 14.89 8.10
C VAL A 115 1.89 15.01 9.59
N PRO A 116 1.45 16.18 10.08
CA PRO A 116 1.03 16.36 11.47
C PRO A 116 -0.12 15.41 11.83
N ASN A 117 -0.23 15.05 13.10
CA ASN A 117 -1.20 14.04 13.57
C ASN A 117 -2.67 14.42 13.28
N ASP A 118 -3.01 15.68 13.38
CA ASP A 118 -4.37 16.24 13.19
C ASP A 118 -4.61 16.88 11.81
N ALA A 119 -3.60 16.84 10.92
CA ALA A 119 -3.71 17.45 9.60
C ALA A 119 -4.86 16.86 8.78
N GLU A 120 -5.57 17.73 8.03
CA GLU A 120 -6.61 17.31 7.07
C GLU A 120 -6.12 16.17 6.18
N ARG A 121 -4.91 16.27 5.65
CA ARG A 121 -4.31 15.26 4.79
C ARG A 121 -4.02 13.93 5.47
N GLY A 122 -3.99 13.89 6.80
CA GLY A 122 -3.86 12.68 7.60
C GLY A 122 -5.16 11.89 7.80
N ARG A 123 -6.32 12.42 7.40
CA ARG A 123 -7.61 11.76 7.54
C ARG A 123 -7.78 10.64 6.55
N PHE A 124 -8.50 9.59 6.95
CA PHE A 124 -8.87 8.50 6.04
C PHE A 124 -9.85 8.96 4.97
N LEU A 125 -9.73 8.39 3.77
CA LEU A 125 -10.72 8.52 2.71
C LEU A 125 -12.02 7.85 3.14
N LYS A 126 -13.15 8.49 2.87
CA LYS A 126 -14.49 8.04 3.34
C LYS A 126 -14.85 6.64 2.87
N GLU A 127 -14.44 6.27 1.67
CA GLU A 127 -14.75 5.00 1.01
C GLU A 127 -14.17 3.79 1.76
N VAL A 128 -13.09 4.00 2.50
CA VAL A 128 -12.32 2.92 3.15
C VAL A 128 -11.92 3.26 4.58
N GLN A 129 -12.66 4.15 5.24
CA GLN A 129 -12.38 4.50 6.63
C GLN A 129 -12.62 3.31 7.58
N PRO A 130 -11.85 3.22 8.67
CA PRO A 130 -12.05 2.18 9.68
C PRO A 130 -13.41 2.31 10.36
N ILE A 131 -13.97 1.17 10.76
CA ILE A 131 -15.15 1.07 11.62
C ILE A 131 -14.75 0.54 13.01
N GLU A 132 -15.69 0.57 13.95
CA GLU A 132 -15.48 0.04 15.30
C GLU A 132 -15.04 -1.43 15.24
N GLY A 133 -13.98 -1.76 15.99
CA GLY A 133 -13.39 -3.09 16.03
C GLY A 133 -12.24 -3.32 15.03
N GLU A 134 -12.05 -2.44 14.06
CA GLU A 134 -10.91 -2.54 13.14
C GLU A 134 -9.66 -1.84 13.71
N LEU A 135 -8.49 -2.44 13.48
CA LEU A 135 -7.24 -1.93 14.02
C LEU A 135 -6.63 -0.83 13.14
N VAL A 136 -6.10 0.20 13.80
CA VAL A 136 -5.41 1.30 13.13
C VAL A 136 -3.96 1.38 13.60
N PHE A 137 -3.02 1.33 12.66
CA PHE A 137 -1.58 1.38 12.91
C PHE A 137 -0.99 2.70 12.39
N PRO A 138 -0.74 3.68 13.25
CA PRO A 138 -0.03 4.89 12.82
C PRO A 138 1.45 4.57 12.62
N LYS A 139 1.97 4.95 11.46
CA LYS A 139 3.39 4.84 11.12
C LYS A 139 4.00 6.20 10.81
N THR A 140 5.26 6.37 11.11
CA THR A 140 6.03 7.60 10.88
C THR A 140 7.05 7.48 9.75
N ASN A 141 7.08 6.31 9.08
CA ASN A 141 8.03 5.93 8.04
C ASN A 141 7.32 5.27 6.85
N GLY A 142 8.07 4.80 5.85
CA GLY A 142 7.49 4.18 4.65
C GLY A 142 6.79 2.86 4.93
N GLY A 143 7.48 1.86 5.50
CA GLY A 143 6.93 0.52 5.70
C GLY A 143 6.04 0.38 6.92
N ALA A 144 4.96 -0.40 6.82
CA ALA A 144 4.03 -0.62 7.93
C ALA A 144 4.63 -1.48 9.06
N PHE A 145 5.50 -2.41 8.74
CA PHE A 145 6.15 -3.26 9.74
C PHE A 145 7.29 -2.57 10.49
N THR A 146 7.87 -1.53 9.90
CA THR A 146 9.01 -0.82 10.48
C THR A 146 8.53 0.29 11.42
N GLY A 147 8.83 0.18 12.69
CA GLY A 147 8.49 1.21 13.69
C GLY A 147 7.03 1.22 14.15
N THR A 148 6.28 0.14 13.89
CA THR A 148 4.95 -0.13 14.46
C THR A 148 4.95 -1.48 15.17
N ASN A 149 3.87 -1.77 15.89
CA ASN A 149 3.64 -3.09 16.49
C ASN A 149 2.82 -4.03 15.58
N LEU A 150 2.72 -3.76 14.28
CA LEU A 150 1.90 -4.55 13.35
C LEU A 150 2.31 -6.03 13.34
N ASP A 151 3.62 -6.33 13.21
CA ASP A 151 4.13 -7.71 13.23
C ASP A 151 3.76 -8.44 14.52
N PHE A 152 3.95 -7.78 15.67
CA PHE A 152 3.59 -8.35 16.98
C PHE A 152 2.10 -8.70 17.08
N VAL A 153 1.23 -7.81 16.59
CA VAL A 153 -0.23 -8.03 16.62
C VAL A 153 -0.62 -9.17 15.68
N LEU A 154 -0.13 -9.17 14.44
CA LEU A 154 -0.43 -10.22 13.47
C LEU A 154 0.01 -11.61 13.96
N ARG A 155 1.20 -11.73 14.57
CA ARG A 155 1.68 -13.00 15.15
C ARG A 155 0.82 -13.46 16.32
N ASN A 156 0.40 -12.55 17.21
CA ASN A 156 -0.49 -12.90 18.32
C ASN A 156 -1.87 -13.37 17.84
N MET A 157 -2.30 -12.96 16.65
CA MET A 157 -3.53 -13.38 16.02
C MET A 157 -3.36 -14.64 15.15
N ASP A 158 -2.17 -15.26 15.15
CA ASP A 158 -1.83 -16.39 14.27
C ASP A 158 -2.02 -16.11 12.77
N ILE A 159 -1.91 -14.84 12.37
CA ILE A 159 -1.94 -14.42 10.96
C ILE A 159 -0.57 -14.72 10.33
N ASN A 160 -0.58 -15.44 9.23
CA ASN A 160 0.63 -15.80 8.47
C ASN A 160 0.64 -15.30 7.03
N SER A 161 -0.47 -14.72 6.56
CA SER A 161 -0.56 -14.12 5.24
C SER A 161 -1.24 -12.75 5.28
N VAL A 162 -0.88 -11.87 4.35
CA VAL A 162 -1.44 -10.52 4.26
C VAL A 162 -1.85 -10.19 2.83
N ILE A 163 -3.04 -9.59 2.68
CA ILE A 163 -3.49 -8.94 1.46
C ILE A 163 -3.15 -7.46 1.58
N ILE A 164 -2.39 -6.92 0.64
CA ILE A 164 -1.95 -5.52 0.66
C ILE A 164 -2.65 -4.73 -0.45
N THR A 165 -3.25 -3.61 -0.07
CA THR A 165 -3.80 -2.59 -0.95
C THR A 165 -3.31 -1.21 -0.50
N GLY A 166 -3.29 -0.22 -1.38
CA GLY A 166 -3.01 1.16 -0.94
C GLY A 166 -2.02 1.97 -1.75
N PHE A 167 -1.39 2.93 -1.07
CA PHE A 167 -0.63 4.02 -1.69
C PHE A 167 0.71 4.30 -0.96
N LEU A 168 1.70 4.74 -1.69
CA LEU A 168 1.88 4.58 -3.13
C LEU A 168 2.58 3.25 -3.39
N THR A 169 2.29 2.61 -4.52
CA THR A 169 2.85 1.29 -4.86
C THR A 169 4.38 1.29 -4.80
N ASP A 170 5.01 2.34 -5.33
CA ASP A 170 6.46 2.54 -5.39
C ASP A 170 7.09 3.12 -4.11
N GLN A 171 6.32 3.22 -3.03
CA GLN A 171 6.78 3.76 -1.74
C GLN A 171 6.32 2.88 -0.57
N CYS A 172 5.26 3.29 0.15
CA CYS A 172 4.81 2.64 1.38
C CYS A 172 4.33 1.20 1.16
N VAL A 173 3.64 0.94 0.04
CA VAL A 173 3.19 -0.39 -0.34
C VAL A 173 4.38 -1.31 -0.60
N LEU A 174 5.34 -0.90 -1.44
CA LEU A 174 6.55 -1.66 -1.73
C LEU A 174 7.34 -1.97 -0.47
N ALA A 175 7.62 -0.95 0.37
CA ALA A 175 8.36 -1.11 1.60
C ALA A 175 7.67 -2.08 2.58
N THR A 176 6.34 -2.04 2.65
CA THR A 176 5.55 -2.96 3.48
C THR A 176 5.58 -4.37 2.94
N ALA A 177 5.40 -4.53 1.63
CA ALA A 177 5.27 -5.84 0.99
C ALA A 177 6.59 -6.63 1.02
N ILE A 178 7.72 -5.99 0.67
CA ILE A 178 9.04 -6.65 0.71
C ILE A 178 9.39 -7.06 2.14
N TYR A 179 9.28 -6.13 3.08
CA TYR A 179 9.63 -6.44 4.47
C TYR A 179 8.71 -7.52 5.06
N GLY A 180 7.41 -7.50 4.75
CA GLY A 180 6.48 -8.54 5.16
C GLY A 180 6.89 -9.93 4.67
N GLY A 181 7.30 -10.05 3.40
CA GLY A 181 7.84 -11.29 2.84
C GLY A 181 9.14 -11.73 3.52
N ASP A 182 10.08 -10.80 3.74
CA ASP A 182 11.38 -11.09 4.37
C ASP A 182 11.23 -11.60 5.81
N ILE A 183 10.22 -11.14 6.57
CA ILE A 183 9.97 -11.62 7.93
C ILE A 183 9.03 -12.82 8.01
N GLY A 184 8.65 -13.38 6.84
CA GLY A 184 8.00 -14.69 6.71
C GLY A 184 6.49 -14.68 6.53
N TYR A 185 5.87 -13.56 6.14
CA TYR A 185 4.47 -13.55 5.72
C TYR A 185 4.32 -13.96 4.26
N ASP A 186 3.28 -14.71 3.95
CA ASP A 186 2.79 -14.85 2.58
C ASP A 186 2.11 -13.55 2.17
N VAL A 187 2.66 -12.84 1.18
CA VAL A 187 2.19 -11.51 0.77
C VAL A 187 1.45 -11.58 -0.55
N LEU A 188 0.20 -11.12 -0.57
CA LEU A 188 -0.61 -10.92 -1.76
C LEU A 188 -0.84 -9.43 -2.01
N LEU A 189 -0.28 -8.90 -3.07
CA LEU A 189 -0.54 -7.53 -3.52
C LEU A 189 -1.71 -7.51 -4.50
N VAL A 190 -2.69 -6.62 -4.28
CA VAL A 190 -3.78 -6.42 -5.23
C VAL A 190 -3.47 -5.21 -6.10
N GLU A 191 -2.92 -5.47 -7.30
CA GLU A 191 -2.32 -4.45 -8.14
C GLU A 191 -3.28 -3.32 -8.53
N ASP A 192 -4.51 -3.62 -8.89
CA ASP A 192 -5.50 -2.62 -9.30
C ASP A 192 -6.26 -1.97 -8.13
N ALA A 193 -5.95 -2.36 -6.88
CA ALA A 193 -6.30 -1.67 -5.64
C ALA A 193 -5.12 -0.90 -5.04
N CYS A 194 -4.04 -0.73 -5.83
CA CYS A 194 -2.88 0.11 -5.54
C CYS A 194 -2.67 1.10 -6.69
N ALA A 195 -1.94 2.19 -6.42
CA ALA A 195 -1.44 3.09 -7.44
C ALA A 195 -0.11 3.70 -7.01
N GLY A 196 0.82 3.85 -7.96
CA GLY A 196 2.12 4.50 -7.74
C GLY A 196 2.10 6.00 -8.07
N THR A 197 3.21 6.68 -7.85
CA THR A 197 3.42 8.08 -8.28
C THR A 197 3.15 8.23 -9.77
N THR A 198 3.66 7.31 -10.58
CA THR A 198 3.36 7.20 -12.00
C THR A 198 2.91 5.76 -12.34
N LYS A 199 2.32 5.58 -13.51
CA LYS A 199 1.98 4.24 -14.00
C LYS A 199 3.24 3.41 -14.22
N GLU A 200 4.29 4.00 -14.77
CA GLU A 200 5.56 3.36 -15.05
C GLU A 200 6.21 2.81 -13.77
N ASN A 201 6.21 3.60 -12.69
CA ASN A 201 6.73 3.19 -11.39
C ASN A 201 5.91 2.04 -10.81
N HIS A 202 4.58 2.15 -10.87
CA HIS A 202 3.67 1.07 -10.45
C HIS A 202 3.99 -0.23 -11.19
N ASP A 203 4.02 -0.20 -12.53
CA ASP A 203 4.28 -1.37 -13.36
C ASP A 203 5.68 -1.97 -13.11
N ALA A 204 6.68 -1.10 -12.85
CA ALA A 204 8.04 -1.53 -12.52
C ALA A 204 8.09 -2.30 -11.19
N VAL A 205 7.40 -1.80 -10.15
CA VAL A 205 7.31 -2.48 -8.86
C VAL A 205 6.64 -3.85 -9.00
N ILE A 206 5.48 -3.90 -9.69
CA ILE A 206 4.78 -5.17 -9.92
C ILE A 206 5.69 -6.17 -10.62
N ARG A 207 6.37 -5.76 -11.70
CA ARG A 207 7.26 -6.61 -12.47
C ARG A 207 8.46 -7.14 -11.66
N MET A 208 9.04 -6.29 -10.78
CA MET A 208 10.22 -6.68 -10.00
C MET A 208 9.88 -7.54 -8.78
N ALA A 209 8.73 -7.31 -8.16
CA ALA A 209 8.38 -7.93 -6.90
C ALA A 209 7.59 -9.25 -7.06
N LYS A 210 6.82 -9.36 -8.13
CA LYS A 210 5.97 -10.52 -8.41
C LYS A 210 6.79 -11.81 -8.52
N ASP A 211 6.34 -12.83 -7.80
CA ASP A 211 6.95 -14.17 -7.73
C ASP A 211 8.39 -14.22 -7.17
N VAL A 212 8.92 -13.06 -6.71
CA VAL A 212 10.19 -12.94 -5.99
C VAL A 212 9.95 -12.68 -4.49
N PHE A 213 9.13 -11.69 -4.16
CA PHE A 213 8.82 -11.29 -2.79
C PHE A 213 7.35 -11.46 -2.43
N LEU A 214 6.46 -11.51 -3.44
CA LEU A 214 5.01 -11.49 -3.23
C LEU A 214 4.26 -12.10 -4.43
N LYS A 215 3.02 -12.50 -4.18
CA LYS A 215 2.07 -12.84 -5.23
C LYS A 215 1.26 -11.61 -5.60
N VAL A 216 0.79 -11.57 -6.85
CA VAL A 216 -0.02 -10.46 -7.38
C VAL A 216 -1.33 -11.00 -7.94
N LYS A 217 -2.44 -10.35 -7.57
CA LYS A 217 -3.76 -10.57 -8.16
C LYS A 217 -4.43 -9.24 -8.48
N THR A 218 -5.40 -9.27 -9.38
CA THR A 218 -6.38 -8.20 -9.55
C THR A 218 -7.48 -8.32 -8.48
N THR A 219 -8.23 -7.25 -8.29
CA THR A 219 -9.42 -7.25 -7.42
C THR A 219 -10.41 -8.36 -7.81
N GLN A 220 -10.64 -8.57 -9.13
CA GLN A 220 -11.57 -9.59 -9.58
C GLN A 220 -11.09 -11.00 -9.27
N GLU A 221 -9.82 -11.29 -9.49
CA GLU A 221 -9.22 -12.58 -9.14
C GLU A 221 -9.26 -12.87 -7.64
N LEU A 222 -8.94 -11.85 -6.80
CA LEU A 222 -9.04 -11.99 -5.36
C LEU A 222 -10.49 -12.26 -4.93
N LEU A 223 -11.45 -11.45 -5.36
CA LEU A 223 -12.87 -11.60 -4.98
C LEU A 223 -13.46 -12.95 -5.43
N GLY A 224 -12.92 -13.54 -6.50
CA GLY A 224 -13.30 -14.89 -6.94
C GLY A 224 -12.74 -16.01 -6.06
N THR A 225 -11.75 -15.72 -5.20
CA THR A 225 -11.11 -16.69 -4.29
C THR A 225 -11.49 -16.47 -2.83
N LEU A 226 -12.03 -15.30 -2.46
CA LEU A 226 -12.62 -15.05 -1.14
C LEU A 226 -13.98 -15.75 -1.06
#